data_cad67197a8bc2e3bfc44768b63b1e20a
#
_entry.id   cad67197a8bc2e3bfc44768b63b1e20a
#
_cell.length_a   1.000
_cell.length_b   1.000
_cell.length_c   1.000
_cell.angle_alpha   90.00
_cell.angle_beta   90.00
_cell.angle_gamma   90.00
#
_symmetry.space_group_name_H-M   'P 1'
#
loop_
_entity.id
_entity.type
_entity.pdbx_description
1 polymer ?
#
loop_
_entity_poly.entity_id
_entity_poly.type
_entity_poly.pdbx_seq_one_letter_code
_entity_poly.pdbx_strand_id
1 'polypeptide(L)'
;MQKKIDHVLSGREKQITKEEKVLQPLPHKDFRFANPFIVLHHMQPEEIAPGSQFRIHPHPHRGFAPITFMLQGEGYHKDNAGHDETIRAGGVQWMFAGKGLLHSEGPSKRLLQDGGVQEFVQLWINVPAAHK
;
A
#
# COMPACT_ATOMS: atom_id res chain seq x y z
N MET A 1 16.98 28.66 -4.75
CA MET A 1 16.18 28.38 -5.98
C MET A 1 14.85 27.80 -5.52
N GLN A 2 13.73 28.45 -5.84
CA GLN A 2 12.40 27.90 -5.53
C GLN A 2 12.04 26.84 -6.56
N LYS A 3 11.64 25.63 -6.09
CA LYS A 3 11.09 24.60 -6.97
C LYS A 3 9.68 25.00 -7.39
N LYS A 4 9.38 24.88 -8.67
CA LYS A 4 8.04 25.08 -9.22
C LYS A 4 7.27 23.76 -9.17
N ILE A 5 5.95 23.86 -8.99
CA ILE A 5 5.06 22.72 -9.16
C ILE A 5 4.70 22.66 -10.64
N ASP A 6 5.12 21.61 -11.33
CA ASP A 6 4.84 21.41 -12.75
C ASP A 6 3.53 20.64 -12.99
N HIS A 7 3.18 19.72 -12.05
CA HIS A 7 2.00 18.87 -12.17
C HIS A 7 1.29 18.74 -10.83
N VAL A 8 -0.04 18.79 -10.86
CA VAL A 8 -0.92 18.42 -9.75
C VAL A 8 -1.80 17.29 -10.25
N LEU A 9 -1.70 16.12 -9.62
CA LEU A 9 -2.41 14.91 -10.03
C LEU A 9 -3.53 14.61 -9.05
N SER A 10 -4.76 14.51 -9.55
CA SER A 10 -5.91 14.08 -8.76
C SER A 10 -6.06 12.57 -8.82
N GLY A 11 -6.29 11.95 -7.68
CA GLY A 11 -6.60 10.52 -7.59
C GLY A 11 -7.95 10.20 -8.24
N ARG A 12 -8.05 9.02 -8.83
CA ARG A 12 -9.31 8.43 -9.29
C ARG A 12 -9.60 7.21 -8.44
N GLU A 13 -10.87 6.95 -8.18
CA GLU A 13 -11.26 5.69 -7.55
C GLU A 13 -10.83 4.52 -8.44
N LYS A 14 -10.25 3.51 -7.81
CA LYS A 14 -9.88 2.24 -8.42
C LYS A 14 -10.28 1.10 -7.51
N GLN A 15 -11.00 0.15 -8.08
CA GLN A 15 -11.31 -1.11 -7.40
C GLN A 15 -10.06 -1.99 -7.41
N ILE A 16 -9.65 -2.47 -6.25
CA ILE A 16 -8.51 -3.38 -6.07
C ILE A 16 -9.02 -4.81 -5.90
N THR A 17 -9.95 -5.01 -4.98
CA THR A 17 -10.68 -6.27 -4.77
C THR A 17 -12.18 -6.01 -4.88
N LYS A 18 -13.01 -6.99 -4.60
CA LYS A 18 -14.47 -6.79 -4.52
C LYS A 18 -14.86 -5.86 -3.38
N GLU A 19 -14.10 -5.87 -2.31
CA GLU A 19 -14.36 -5.14 -1.08
C GLU A 19 -13.56 -3.85 -0.97
N GLU A 20 -12.42 -3.72 -1.68
CA GLU A 20 -11.46 -2.64 -1.49
C GLU A 20 -11.42 -1.68 -2.67
N LYS A 21 -11.54 -0.39 -2.37
CA LYS A 21 -11.32 0.73 -3.29
C LYS A 21 -10.22 1.65 -2.78
N VAL A 22 -9.50 2.26 -3.69
CA VAL A 22 -8.46 3.24 -3.37
C VAL A 22 -8.59 4.47 -4.26
N LEU A 23 -8.08 5.61 -3.82
CA LEU A 23 -7.72 6.69 -4.72
C LEU A 23 -6.35 6.41 -5.33
N GLN A 24 -6.26 6.45 -6.65
CA GLN A 24 -5.01 6.21 -7.39
C GLN A 24 -4.56 7.49 -8.12
N PRO A 25 -3.66 8.31 -7.53
CA PRO A 25 -3.01 9.41 -8.24
C PRO A 25 -1.98 8.93 -9.26
N LEU A 26 -1.28 7.80 -8.98
CA LEU A 26 -0.30 7.19 -9.89
C LEU A 26 -0.61 5.70 -10.10
N PRO A 27 -0.43 5.19 -11.35
CA PRO A 27 -0.11 5.93 -12.57
C PRO A 27 -1.25 6.85 -13.02
N HIS A 28 -0.92 7.99 -13.60
CA HIS A 28 -1.87 8.97 -14.10
C HIS A 28 -1.83 9.06 -15.64
N LYS A 29 -2.98 9.24 -16.27
CA LYS A 29 -3.09 9.30 -17.76
C LYS A 29 -2.27 10.43 -18.37
N ASP A 30 -2.20 11.56 -17.68
CA ASP A 30 -1.54 12.78 -18.15
C ASP A 30 -0.09 12.89 -17.63
N PHE A 31 0.35 11.96 -16.78
CA PHE A 31 1.70 11.94 -16.24
C PHE A 31 2.16 10.49 -16.00
N ARG A 32 2.71 9.87 -17.03
CA ARG A 32 3.02 8.42 -17.00
C ARG A 32 4.37 8.08 -16.36
N PHE A 33 5.28 9.03 -16.25
CA PHE A 33 6.66 8.78 -15.86
C PHE A 33 7.05 9.56 -14.60
N ALA A 34 6.53 9.13 -13.46
CA ALA A 34 6.89 9.66 -12.15
C ALA A 34 8.09 8.94 -11.51
N ASN A 35 9.00 8.37 -12.34
CA ASN A 35 10.14 7.59 -11.87
C ASN A 35 10.89 8.29 -10.71
N PRO A 36 11.19 7.60 -9.60
CA PRO A 36 11.08 6.14 -9.39
C PRO A 36 9.70 5.66 -8.91
N PHE A 37 8.68 6.50 -8.83
CA PHE A 37 7.35 6.16 -8.31
C PHE A 37 6.50 5.49 -9.40
N ILE A 38 6.03 4.28 -9.13
CA ILE A 38 5.25 3.46 -10.07
C ILE A 38 3.76 3.58 -9.78
N VAL A 39 3.39 3.42 -8.51
CA VAL A 39 2.00 3.42 -8.03
C VAL A 39 1.92 4.25 -6.77
N LEU A 40 0.86 5.03 -6.65
CA LEU A 40 0.42 5.62 -5.39
C LEU A 40 -1.05 5.28 -5.21
N HIS A 41 -1.35 4.57 -4.14
CA HIS A 41 -2.70 4.27 -3.68
C HIS A 41 -2.94 4.93 -2.32
N HIS A 42 -4.07 5.57 -2.17
CA HIS A 42 -4.56 6.04 -0.88
C HIS A 42 -5.84 5.27 -0.54
N MET A 43 -5.74 4.36 0.41
CA MET A 43 -6.90 3.82 1.11
C MET A 43 -7.42 4.92 2.03
N GLN A 44 -8.52 5.54 1.64
CA GLN A 44 -9.18 6.57 2.44
C GLN A 44 -9.69 5.96 3.76
N PRO A 45 -9.98 6.79 4.79
CA PRO A 45 -10.54 6.28 6.03
C PRO A 45 -11.74 5.37 5.78
N GLU A 46 -11.63 4.11 6.18
CA GLU A 46 -12.64 3.07 6.01
C GLU A 46 -12.95 2.42 7.35
N GLU A 47 -14.24 2.28 7.66
CA GLU A 47 -14.70 1.55 8.85
C GLU A 47 -14.61 0.05 8.60
N ILE A 48 -13.83 -0.61 9.43
CA ILE A 48 -13.75 -2.07 9.50
C ILE A 48 -14.74 -2.54 10.57
N ALA A 49 -15.76 -3.27 10.15
CA ALA A 49 -16.76 -3.79 11.08
C ALA A 49 -16.16 -4.89 11.99
N PRO A 50 -16.55 -4.98 13.26
CA PRO A 50 -16.14 -6.07 14.14
C PRO A 50 -16.50 -7.44 13.54
N GLY A 51 -15.57 -8.39 13.63
CA GLY A 51 -15.75 -9.74 13.07
C GLY A 51 -15.50 -9.84 11.56
N SER A 52 -15.05 -8.77 10.91
CA SER A 52 -14.64 -8.80 9.50
C SER A 52 -13.55 -9.83 9.24
N GLN A 53 -13.59 -10.45 8.05
CA GLN A 53 -12.59 -11.43 7.62
C GLN A 53 -11.80 -10.98 6.40
N PHE A 54 -11.87 -9.70 6.07
CA PHE A 54 -11.21 -9.14 4.91
C PHE A 54 -9.69 -9.27 5.00
N ARG A 55 -9.07 -9.82 3.96
CA ARG A 55 -7.62 -9.88 3.77
C ARG A 55 -7.31 -9.92 2.28
N ILE A 56 -6.22 -9.29 1.89
CA ILE A 56 -5.63 -9.51 0.58
C ILE A 56 -4.80 -10.80 0.65
N HIS A 57 -5.24 -11.79 -0.13
CA HIS A 57 -4.59 -13.11 -0.17
C HIS A 57 -3.15 -13.03 -0.67
N PRO A 58 -2.32 -14.07 -0.43
CA PRO A 58 -0.94 -14.11 -0.89
C PRO A 58 -0.83 -13.81 -2.38
N HIS A 59 -0.02 -12.80 -2.70
CA HIS A 59 0.25 -12.34 -4.06
C HIS A 59 1.72 -11.93 -4.21
N PRO A 60 2.30 -12.02 -5.44
CA PRO A 60 3.71 -11.76 -5.65
C PRO A 60 4.01 -10.32 -5.99
N HIS A 61 5.18 -9.85 -5.55
CA HIS A 61 5.85 -8.64 -6.05
C HIS A 61 7.27 -8.94 -6.47
N ARG A 62 7.76 -8.27 -7.51
CA ARG A 62 9.14 -8.43 -8.00
C ARG A 62 9.63 -7.14 -8.65
N GLY A 63 10.89 -6.79 -8.39
CA GLY A 63 11.61 -5.72 -9.08
C GLY A 63 11.26 -4.31 -8.64
N PHE A 64 10.55 -4.15 -7.54
CA PHE A 64 10.21 -2.87 -6.91
C PHE A 64 10.00 -3.03 -5.40
N ALA A 65 9.77 -1.93 -4.71
CA ALA A 65 9.56 -1.90 -3.28
C ALA A 65 8.22 -1.21 -2.97
N PRO A 66 7.17 -1.95 -2.56
CA PRO A 66 6.00 -1.35 -1.93
C PRO A 66 6.35 -0.82 -0.55
N ILE A 67 5.85 0.39 -0.27
CA ILE A 67 5.97 1.05 1.04
C ILE A 67 4.57 1.43 1.48
N THR A 68 4.18 1.00 2.67
CA THR A 68 2.89 1.34 3.28
C THR A 68 3.11 2.30 4.45
N PHE A 69 2.50 3.47 4.39
CA PHE A 69 2.45 4.46 5.46
C PHE A 69 1.10 4.34 6.15
N MET A 70 1.06 3.82 7.37
CA MET A 70 -0.17 3.67 8.14
C MET A 70 -0.54 5.00 8.78
N LEU A 71 -1.68 5.58 8.39
CA LEU A 71 -2.17 6.86 8.90
C LEU A 71 -3.13 6.69 10.07
N GLN A 72 -4.05 5.72 9.97
CA GLN A 72 -4.99 5.38 11.04
C GLN A 72 -5.14 3.87 11.15
N GLY A 73 -5.42 3.39 12.37
CA GLY A 73 -5.65 1.99 12.65
C GLY A 73 -4.40 1.14 12.64
N GLU A 74 -4.54 -0.09 12.21
CA GLU A 74 -3.48 -1.08 12.17
C GLU A 74 -3.56 -1.97 10.93
N GLY A 75 -2.43 -2.16 10.27
CA GLY A 75 -2.26 -3.11 9.18
C GLY A 75 -1.56 -4.38 9.60
N TYR A 76 -1.72 -5.43 8.82
CA TYR A 76 -1.04 -6.71 8.95
C TYR A 76 -0.25 -7.00 7.68
N HIS A 77 0.96 -7.49 7.84
CA HIS A 77 1.81 -7.97 6.76
C HIS A 77 2.40 -9.32 7.12
N LYS A 78 2.39 -10.25 6.17
CA LYS A 78 3.09 -11.53 6.26
C LYS A 78 3.70 -11.87 4.91
N ASP A 79 4.97 -12.29 4.91
CA ASP A 79 5.67 -12.67 3.70
C ASP A 79 6.41 -14.03 3.81
N ASN A 80 6.90 -14.53 2.68
CA ASN A 80 7.66 -15.76 2.62
C ASN A 80 9.16 -15.61 2.95
N ALA A 81 9.61 -14.41 3.31
CA ALA A 81 10.93 -14.17 3.90
C ALA A 81 10.95 -14.33 5.42
N GLY A 82 9.79 -14.58 6.03
CA GLY A 82 9.65 -14.88 7.46
C GLY A 82 9.13 -13.72 8.31
N HIS A 83 8.71 -12.61 7.70
CA HIS A 83 8.09 -11.52 8.43
C HIS A 83 6.60 -11.81 8.66
N ASP A 84 6.13 -11.48 9.87
CA ASP A 84 4.73 -11.60 10.29
C ASP A 84 4.47 -10.48 11.30
N GLU A 85 4.06 -9.31 10.81
CA GLU A 85 4.13 -8.05 11.54
C GLU A 85 2.80 -7.29 11.53
N THR A 86 2.60 -6.48 12.56
CA THR A 86 1.52 -5.49 12.65
C THR A 86 2.08 -4.10 12.57
N ILE A 87 1.57 -3.29 11.62
CA ILE A 87 1.96 -1.89 11.42
C ILE A 87 0.88 -1.02 12.04
N ARG A 88 1.24 -0.16 12.99
CA ARG A 88 0.33 0.79 13.65
C ARG A 88 0.38 2.16 13.02
N ALA A 89 -0.63 2.98 13.30
CA ALA A 89 -0.66 4.39 12.90
C ALA A 89 0.65 5.11 13.23
N GLY A 90 1.19 5.86 12.27
CA GLY A 90 2.52 6.47 12.31
C GLY A 90 3.66 5.54 11.90
N GLY A 91 3.40 4.24 11.74
CA GLY A 91 4.37 3.25 11.27
C GLY A 91 4.49 3.18 9.76
N VAL A 92 5.62 2.63 9.32
CA VAL A 92 5.93 2.38 7.91
C VAL A 92 6.34 0.92 7.74
N GLN A 93 5.73 0.25 6.78
CA GLN A 93 6.16 -1.06 6.31
C GLN A 93 6.80 -0.90 4.94
N TRP A 94 8.06 -1.33 4.83
CA TRP A 94 8.82 -1.28 3.58
C TRP A 94 9.21 -2.69 3.16
N MET A 95 8.58 -3.20 2.10
CA MET A 95 8.90 -4.49 1.54
C MET A 95 9.80 -4.34 0.30
N PHE A 96 11.06 -4.69 0.42
CA PHE A 96 11.98 -4.72 -0.71
C PHE A 96 11.84 -6.05 -1.45
N ALA A 97 11.01 -6.10 -2.49
CA ALA A 97 10.67 -7.35 -3.14
C ALA A 97 11.80 -7.95 -4.00
N GLY A 98 12.75 -7.13 -4.50
CA GLY A 98 13.96 -7.61 -5.21
C GLY A 98 13.67 -8.70 -6.23
N LYS A 99 14.24 -9.89 -6.02
CA LYS A 99 14.07 -11.07 -6.89
C LYS A 99 12.68 -11.70 -6.83
N GLY A 100 11.87 -11.30 -5.88
CA GLY A 100 10.49 -11.73 -5.70
C GLY A 100 10.15 -12.09 -4.26
N LEU A 101 9.03 -11.60 -3.79
CA LEU A 101 8.42 -11.95 -2.51
C LEU A 101 6.95 -12.26 -2.72
N LEU A 102 6.45 -13.24 -1.98
CA LEU A 102 5.03 -13.53 -1.84
C LEU A 102 4.57 -12.99 -0.50
N HIS A 103 3.56 -12.14 -0.48
CA HIS A 103 3.02 -11.60 0.76
C HIS A 103 1.50 -11.53 0.77
N SER A 104 0.95 -11.41 1.97
CA SER A 104 -0.44 -11.11 2.26
C SER A 104 -0.53 -9.90 3.18
N GLU A 105 -1.56 -9.11 3.04
CA GLU A 105 -1.79 -7.89 3.83
C GLU A 105 -3.28 -7.67 4.12
N GLY A 106 -3.57 -6.70 4.97
CA GLY A 106 -4.94 -6.33 5.34
C GLY A 106 -5.00 -5.67 6.71
N PRO A 107 -6.19 -5.51 7.30
CA PRO A 107 -6.34 -5.06 8.68
C PRO A 107 -5.70 -6.04 9.67
N SER A 108 -5.19 -5.54 10.80
CA SER A 108 -4.65 -6.40 11.86
C SER A 108 -5.71 -7.33 12.45
N LYS A 109 -5.26 -8.40 13.11
CA LYS A 109 -6.19 -9.31 13.81
C LYS A 109 -7.07 -8.57 14.82
N ARG A 110 -6.48 -7.61 15.57
CA ARG A 110 -7.20 -6.79 16.53
C ARG A 110 -8.25 -5.93 15.82
N LEU A 111 -7.88 -5.24 14.76
CA LEU A 111 -8.79 -4.38 14.02
C LEU A 111 -9.96 -5.17 13.40
N LEU A 112 -9.69 -6.40 12.91
CA LEU A 112 -10.75 -7.31 12.43
C LEU A 112 -11.67 -7.80 13.53
N GLN A 113 -11.15 -8.01 14.74
CA GLN A 113 -11.93 -8.49 15.88
C GLN A 113 -12.78 -7.38 16.50
N ASP A 114 -12.15 -6.24 16.79
CA ASP A 114 -12.75 -5.15 17.59
C ASP A 114 -13.45 -4.11 16.71
N GLY A 115 -13.12 -4.06 15.41
CA GLY A 115 -13.53 -3.00 14.51
C GLY A 115 -12.72 -1.73 14.69
N GLY A 116 -13.00 -0.73 13.87
CA GLY A 116 -12.37 0.58 13.92
C GLY A 116 -12.09 1.13 12.53
N VAL A 117 -11.33 2.23 12.46
CA VAL A 117 -10.99 2.89 11.20
C VAL A 117 -9.60 2.49 10.77
N GLN A 118 -9.42 2.24 9.45
CA GLN A 118 -8.12 2.07 8.82
C GLN A 118 -7.92 3.10 7.72
N GLU A 119 -6.73 3.68 7.67
CA GLU A 119 -6.29 4.57 6.59
C GLU A 119 -4.80 4.38 6.34
N PHE A 120 -4.40 4.25 5.07
CA PHE A 120 -2.99 4.17 4.70
C PHE A 120 -2.72 4.68 3.28
N VAL A 121 -1.48 5.04 3.04
CA VAL A 121 -0.97 5.31 1.69
C VAL A 121 0.04 4.22 1.34
N GLN A 122 -0.12 3.61 0.16
CA GLN A 122 0.85 2.66 -0.38
C GLN A 122 1.53 3.24 -1.61
N LEU A 123 2.86 3.30 -1.57
CA LEU A 123 3.72 3.83 -2.62
C LEU A 123 4.63 2.71 -3.15
N TRP A 124 4.61 2.46 -4.46
CA TRP A 124 5.52 1.52 -5.08
C TRP A 124 6.70 2.25 -5.72
N ILE A 125 7.91 1.91 -5.29
CA ILE A 125 9.14 2.52 -5.77
C ILE A 125 9.90 1.53 -6.64
N ASN A 126 10.19 1.94 -7.88
CA ASN A 126 11.06 1.18 -8.77
C ASN A 126 12.48 1.10 -8.18
N VAL A 127 13.12 -0.04 -8.32
CA VAL A 127 14.50 -0.23 -7.87
C VAL A 127 15.44 -0.37 -9.07
N PRO A 128 16.73 0.00 -8.93
CA PRO A 128 17.72 -0.17 -10.00
C PRO A 128 17.81 -1.63 -10.45
N ALA A 129 18.18 -1.85 -11.72
CA ALA A 129 18.24 -3.18 -12.33
C ALA A 129 19.12 -4.17 -11.55
N ALA A 130 20.21 -3.68 -10.94
CA ALA A 130 21.10 -4.50 -10.10
C ALA A 130 20.46 -5.09 -8.83
N HIS A 131 19.28 -4.59 -8.46
CA HIS A 131 18.55 -4.99 -7.25
C HIS A 131 17.20 -5.66 -7.56
N LYS A 132 16.97 -6.03 -8.83
CA LYS A 132 15.74 -6.71 -9.27
C LYS A 132 15.86 -8.23 -9.25
#